data_92f8027881feb15459b48ef39978678d
#
_entry.id   92f8027881feb15459b48ef39978678d
#
_cell.length_a   1.000
_cell.length_b   1.000
_cell.length_c   1.000
_cell.angle_alpha   90.00
_cell.angle_beta   90.00
_cell.angle_gamma   90.00
#
_symmetry.space_group_name_H-M   'P 1'
#
loop_
_entity.id
_entity.type
_entity.pdbx_description
1 polymer ?
#
loop_
_entity_poly.entity_id
_entity_poly.type
_entity_poly.pdbx_seq_one_letter_code
_entity_poly.pdbx_strand_id
1 'polypeptide(L)'
;MKNKYRNLFLLFGVLAIVVMLCTMDMDYSDIWENLKRVGFWFPVIMLLWFFVYLINTCSWYLIIRDDRKYRVPFWTVCKLSITGFAINYATPGGLMGGEPYRIMELTPYVGVSKATSSVILYVMMHIFSHFWFWFLSIFLYIFLLSLIHISEPTRPY
;
A
#
# COMPACT_ATOMS: atom_id res chain seq x y z
N MET A 1 -7.77 -24.70 15.46
CA MET A 1 -6.58 -23.98 15.93
C MET A 1 -6.31 -22.65 15.19
N LYS A 2 -6.58 -22.54 13.88
CA LYS A 2 -6.29 -21.32 13.09
C LYS A 2 -6.96 -20.03 13.59
N ASN A 3 -8.20 -20.08 14.08
CA ASN A 3 -8.93 -18.87 14.50
C ASN A 3 -8.38 -18.26 15.81
N LYS A 4 -7.83 -19.06 16.72
CA LYS A 4 -7.31 -18.58 18.01
C LYS A 4 -6.07 -17.71 17.84
N TYR A 5 -5.13 -18.11 17.00
CA TYR A 5 -3.90 -17.34 16.73
C TYR A 5 -4.21 -16.09 15.92
N ARG A 6 -5.15 -16.14 14.97
CA ARG A 6 -5.60 -14.97 14.22
C ARG A 6 -6.23 -13.92 15.15
N ASN A 7 -7.11 -14.35 16.05
CA ASN A 7 -7.76 -13.45 17.01
C ASN A 7 -6.75 -12.87 18.01
N LEU A 8 -5.77 -13.68 18.46
CA LEU A 8 -4.69 -13.20 19.32
C LEU A 8 -3.82 -12.14 18.64
N PHE A 9 -3.49 -12.35 17.37
CA PHE A 9 -2.72 -11.39 16.57
C PHE A 9 -3.49 -10.09 16.35
N LEU A 10 -4.78 -10.17 16.05
CA LEU A 10 -5.65 -9.00 15.94
C LEU A 10 -5.76 -8.24 17.27
N LEU A 11 -5.93 -8.97 18.38
CA LEU A 11 -5.96 -8.36 19.71
C LEU A 11 -4.66 -7.62 20.03
N PHE A 12 -3.52 -8.24 19.72
CA PHE A 12 -2.21 -7.61 19.90
C PHE A 12 -2.05 -6.35 19.05
N GLY A 13 -2.49 -6.38 17.78
CA GLY A 13 -2.46 -5.23 16.90
C GLY A 13 -3.33 -4.07 17.41
N VAL A 14 -4.55 -4.37 17.86
CA VAL A 14 -5.44 -3.38 18.45
C VAL A 14 -4.86 -2.81 19.74
N LEU A 15 -4.31 -3.66 20.60
CA LEU A 15 -3.65 -3.22 21.84
C LEU A 15 -2.46 -2.31 21.56
N ALA A 16 -1.64 -2.64 20.58
CA ALA A 16 -0.50 -1.81 20.17
C ALA A 16 -0.94 -0.43 19.67
N ILE A 17 -2.02 -0.35 18.89
CA ILE A 17 -2.60 0.92 18.43
C ILE A 17 -3.13 1.74 19.62
N VAL A 18 -3.84 1.12 20.54
CA VAL A 18 -4.36 1.80 21.74
C VAL A 18 -3.22 2.34 22.59
N VAL A 19 -2.18 1.53 22.85
CA VAL A 19 -1.00 1.96 23.60
C VAL A 19 -0.32 3.13 22.89
N MET A 20 -0.14 3.06 21.57
CA MET A 20 0.43 4.14 20.78
C MET A 20 -0.37 5.43 20.92
N LEU A 21 -1.70 5.38 20.77
CA LEU A 21 -2.57 6.55 20.92
C LEU A 21 -2.56 7.13 22.34
N CYS A 22 -2.40 6.30 23.37
CA CYS A 22 -2.33 6.74 24.75
C CYS A 22 -0.94 7.29 25.17
N THR A 23 0.13 6.87 24.47
CA THR A 23 1.50 7.29 24.79
C THR A 23 1.99 8.46 23.95
N MET A 24 1.34 8.76 22.83
CA MET A 24 1.64 9.95 22.04
C MET A 24 0.91 11.16 22.64
N ASP A 25 1.67 12.18 23.04
CA ASP A 25 1.15 13.51 23.39
C ASP A 25 0.62 14.21 22.12
N MET A 26 -0.53 13.72 21.63
CA MET A 26 -1.16 14.31 20.45
C MET A 26 -2.29 15.24 20.88
N ASP A 27 -2.19 16.50 20.46
CA ASP A 27 -3.29 17.43 20.60
C ASP A 27 -4.36 17.14 19.55
N TYR A 28 -5.42 16.47 19.98
CA TYR A 28 -6.54 16.07 19.09
C TYR A 28 -7.24 17.29 18.48
N SER A 29 -7.15 18.47 19.14
CA SER A 29 -7.72 19.70 18.62
C SER A 29 -6.94 20.20 17.41
N ASP A 30 -5.62 20.10 17.42
CA ASP A 30 -4.75 20.45 16.30
C ASP A 30 -4.99 19.51 15.08
N ILE A 31 -5.18 18.23 15.33
CA ILE A 31 -5.52 17.28 14.28
C ILE A 31 -6.86 17.68 13.63
N TRP A 32 -7.85 18.02 14.43
CA TRP A 32 -9.17 18.42 13.94
C TRP A 32 -9.13 19.74 13.16
N GLU A 33 -8.36 20.72 13.63
CA GLU A 33 -8.17 21.98 12.91
C GLU A 33 -7.44 21.78 11.59
N ASN A 34 -6.38 20.99 11.57
CA ASN A 34 -5.66 20.65 10.35
C ASN A 34 -6.54 19.90 9.35
N LEU A 35 -7.39 18.99 9.82
CA LEU A 35 -8.34 18.29 8.96
C LEU A 35 -9.38 19.24 8.35
N LYS A 36 -9.89 20.21 9.11
CA LYS A 36 -10.77 21.27 8.60
C LYS A 36 -10.07 22.16 7.58
N ARG A 37 -8.79 22.47 7.80
CA ARG A 37 -7.97 23.28 6.90
C ARG A 37 -7.74 22.62 5.55
N VAL A 38 -7.58 21.28 5.50
CA VAL A 38 -7.51 20.49 4.27
C VAL A 38 -8.84 20.52 3.49
N GLY A 39 -9.98 20.60 4.20
CA GLY A 39 -11.32 20.82 3.63
C GLY A 39 -11.66 19.84 2.51
N PHE A 40 -12.05 20.37 1.34
CA PHE A 40 -12.46 19.57 0.16
C PHE A 40 -11.35 18.63 -0.38
N TRP A 41 -10.09 18.94 -0.16
CA TRP A 41 -9.00 18.10 -0.64
C TRP A 41 -8.91 16.77 0.10
N PHE A 42 -9.39 16.69 1.34
CA PHE A 42 -9.39 15.44 2.10
C PHE A 42 -10.18 14.31 1.40
N PRO A 43 -11.47 14.49 1.04
CA PRO A 43 -12.19 13.46 0.30
C PRO A 43 -11.61 13.17 -1.08
N VAL A 44 -11.01 14.15 -1.76
CA VAL A 44 -10.32 13.94 -3.05
C VAL A 44 -9.13 12.99 -2.88
N ILE A 45 -8.30 13.21 -1.85
CA ILE A 45 -7.17 12.34 -1.54
C ILE A 45 -7.66 10.93 -1.19
N MET A 46 -8.70 10.80 -0.37
CA MET A 46 -9.29 9.51 -0.03
C MET A 46 -9.80 8.75 -1.27
N LEU A 47 -10.42 9.46 -2.21
CA LEU A 47 -10.89 8.89 -3.47
C LEU A 47 -9.72 8.42 -4.35
N LEU A 48 -8.65 9.22 -4.44
CA LEU A 48 -7.44 8.83 -5.17
C LEU A 48 -6.81 7.56 -4.56
N TRP A 49 -6.71 7.47 -3.24
CA TRP A 49 -6.24 6.28 -2.55
C TRP A 49 -7.10 5.04 -2.85
N PHE A 50 -8.41 5.21 -2.89
CA PHE A 50 -9.33 4.14 -3.27
C PHE A 50 -9.02 3.59 -4.67
N PHE A 51 -8.79 4.45 -5.67
CA PHE A 51 -8.39 4.03 -7.01
C PHE A 51 -7.02 3.34 -7.02
N VAL A 52 -6.05 3.84 -6.27
CA VAL A 52 -4.73 3.20 -6.13
C VAL A 52 -4.88 1.77 -5.59
N TYR A 53 -5.70 1.57 -4.56
CA TYR A 53 -5.97 0.23 -4.02
C TYR A 53 -6.67 -0.69 -5.03
N LEU A 54 -7.59 -0.18 -5.83
CA LEU A 54 -8.22 -0.96 -6.90
C LEU A 54 -7.21 -1.39 -7.96
N ILE A 55 -6.35 -0.48 -8.42
CA ILE A 55 -5.30 -0.78 -9.41
C ILE A 55 -4.33 -1.83 -8.85
N ASN A 56 -3.88 -1.68 -7.61
CA ASN A 56 -3.00 -2.65 -6.96
C ASN A 56 -3.67 -4.03 -6.83
N THR A 57 -4.95 -4.06 -6.48
CA THR A 57 -5.73 -5.30 -6.41
C THR A 57 -5.87 -5.94 -7.80
N CYS A 58 -6.15 -5.15 -8.83
CA CYS A 58 -6.23 -5.64 -10.22
C CYS A 58 -4.89 -6.25 -10.66
N SER A 59 -3.78 -5.59 -10.37
CA SER A 59 -2.43 -6.07 -10.71
C SER A 59 -2.15 -7.45 -10.09
N TRP A 60 -2.43 -7.62 -8.80
CA TRP A 60 -2.26 -8.90 -8.14
C TRP A 60 -3.27 -9.96 -8.63
N TYR A 61 -4.51 -9.55 -8.88
CA TYR A 61 -5.53 -10.44 -9.43
C TYR A 61 -5.12 -11.00 -10.81
N LEU A 62 -4.51 -10.18 -11.67
CA LEU A 62 -4.02 -10.64 -12.97
C LEU A 62 -2.91 -11.70 -12.83
N ILE A 63 -1.99 -11.53 -11.88
CA ILE A 63 -0.94 -12.52 -11.59
C ILE A 63 -1.54 -13.86 -11.12
N ILE A 64 -2.59 -13.82 -10.30
CA ILE A 64 -3.27 -15.03 -9.83
C ILE A 64 -4.03 -15.71 -10.98
N ARG A 65 -4.72 -14.93 -11.82
CA ARG A 65 -5.61 -15.40 -12.88
C ARG A 65 -4.89 -15.97 -14.10
N ASP A 66 -3.61 -15.69 -14.26
CA ASP A 66 -2.80 -16.18 -15.40
C ASP A 66 -2.89 -17.69 -15.57
N ASP A 67 -3.15 -18.43 -14.50
CA ASP A 67 -3.40 -19.86 -14.51
C ASP A 67 -4.91 -20.15 -14.56
N ARG A 68 -5.44 -20.55 -15.73
CA ARG A 68 -6.87 -20.85 -15.93
C ARG A 68 -7.44 -21.92 -14.98
N LYS A 69 -6.57 -22.63 -14.28
CA LYS A 69 -6.90 -23.68 -13.33
C LYS A 69 -7.55 -23.13 -12.04
N TYR A 70 -7.24 -21.89 -11.67
CA TYR A 70 -7.66 -21.32 -10.37
C TYR A 70 -8.74 -20.26 -10.57
N ARG A 71 -9.87 -20.41 -9.87
CA ARG A 71 -10.97 -19.45 -9.86
C ARG A 71 -11.04 -18.77 -8.49
N VAL A 72 -10.32 -17.68 -8.32
CA VAL A 72 -10.44 -16.83 -7.13
C VAL A 72 -11.33 -15.64 -7.46
N PRO A 73 -12.41 -15.38 -6.72
CA PRO A 73 -13.24 -14.20 -6.95
C PRO A 73 -12.44 -12.91 -6.74
N PHE A 74 -12.65 -11.92 -7.60
CA PHE A 74 -11.96 -10.61 -7.48
C PHE A 74 -12.13 -9.98 -6.10
N TRP A 75 -13.34 -10.04 -5.54
CA TRP A 75 -13.62 -9.47 -4.21
C TRP A 75 -12.85 -10.17 -3.09
N THR A 76 -12.52 -11.45 -3.22
CA THR A 76 -11.65 -12.13 -2.27
C THR A 76 -10.24 -11.55 -2.33
N VAL A 77 -9.69 -11.36 -3.52
CA VAL A 77 -8.37 -10.73 -3.68
C VAL A 77 -8.37 -9.28 -3.18
N CYS A 78 -9.44 -8.54 -3.42
CA CYS A 78 -9.63 -7.19 -2.92
C CYS A 78 -9.59 -7.13 -1.38
N LYS A 79 -10.35 -8.02 -0.72
CA LYS A 79 -10.32 -8.14 0.76
C LYS A 79 -8.94 -8.49 1.26
N LEU A 80 -8.25 -9.46 0.64
CA LEU A 80 -6.90 -9.86 1.04
C LEU A 80 -5.88 -8.73 0.83
N SER A 81 -6.02 -7.95 -0.24
CA SER A 81 -5.18 -6.79 -0.49
C SER A 81 -5.34 -5.73 0.60
N ILE A 82 -6.58 -5.31 0.87
CA ILE A 82 -6.88 -4.28 1.87
C ILE A 82 -6.45 -4.74 3.26
N THR A 83 -6.80 -5.97 3.65
CA THR A 83 -6.42 -6.50 4.97
C THR A 83 -4.91 -6.67 5.09
N GLY A 84 -4.23 -7.13 4.04
CA GLY A 84 -2.77 -7.24 4.03
C GLY A 84 -2.08 -5.88 4.20
N PHE A 85 -2.57 -4.83 3.55
CA PHE A 85 -2.07 -3.47 3.77
C PHE A 85 -2.34 -2.99 5.20
N ALA A 86 -3.55 -3.18 5.70
CA ALA A 86 -3.87 -2.80 7.09
C ALA A 86 -2.96 -3.49 8.11
N ILE A 87 -2.67 -4.77 7.93
CA ILE A 87 -1.74 -5.52 8.78
C ILE A 87 -0.31 -4.97 8.69
N ASN A 88 0.15 -4.60 7.49
CA ASN A 88 1.48 -4.00 7.32
C ASN A 88 1.64 -2.71 8.12
N TYR A 89 0.60 -1.88 8.20
CA TYR A 89 0.64 -0.64 9.00
C TYR A 89 0.41 -0.88 10.50
N ALA A 90 -0.31 -1.95 10.86
CA ALA A 90 -0.61 -2.27 12.25
C ALA A 90 0.50 -3.06 12.97
N THR A 91 1.44 -3.67 12.22
CA THR A 91 2.53 -4.45 12.82
C THR A 91 3.73 -3.57 13.16
N PRO A 92 4.17 -3.55 14.43
CA PRO A 92 5.41 -2.89 14.81
C PRO A 92 6.59 -3.66 14.19
N GLY A 93 7.31 -3.06 13.30
CA GLY A 93 8.41 -3.70 12.55
C GLY A 93 8.35 -3.43 11.04
N GLY A 94 7.37 -2.65 10.62
CA GLY A 94 7.26 -2.07 9.29
C GLY A 94 7.08 -3.07 8.16
N LEU A 95 5.87 -3.14 7.63
CA LEU A 95 5.55 -3.72 6.33
C LEU A 95 5.76 -5.25 6.17
N MET A 96 5.95 -6.03 7.24
CA MET A 96 6.29 -7.46 7.14
C MET A 96 5.14 -8.44 7.44
N GLY A 97 3.99 -7.97 7.93
CA GLY A 97 2.88 -8.86 8.34
C GLY A 97 1.88 -9.19 7.24
N GLY A 98 1.72 -8.33 6.26
CA GLY A 98 0.68 -8.45 5.24
C GLY A 98 0.97 -9.51 4.18
N GLU A 99 2.23 -9.71 3.80
CA GLU A 99 2.62 -10.70 2.81
C GLU A 99 2.39 -12.14 3.31
N PRO A 100 2.85 -12.53 4.50
CA PRO A 100 2.53 -13.83 5.08
C PRO A 100 1.02 -14.05 5.22
N TYR A 101 0.27 -13.03 5.65
CA TYR A 101 -1.18 -13.10 5.74
C TYR A 101 -1.82 -13.38 4.38
N ARG A 102 -1.43 -12.67 3.32
CA ARG A 102 -1.93 -12.89 1.95
C ARG A 102 -1.65 -14.30 1.46
N ILE A 103 -0.43 -14.81 1.70
CA ILE A 103 -0.06 -16.18 1.33
C ILE A 103 -0.95 -17.20 2.07
N MET A 104 -1.11 -17.04 3.38
CA MET A 104 -1.90 -17.97 4.19
C MET A 104 -3.37 -18.02 3.76
N GLU A 105 -3.99 -16.88 3.53
CA GLU A 105 -5.40 -16.79 3.18
C GLU A 105 -5.68 -17.15 1.71
N LEU A 106 -4.70 -16.94 0.81
CA LEU A 106 -4.82 -17.34 -0.60
C LEU A 106 -4.56 -18.84 -0.83
N THR A 107 -3.75 -19.47 0.03
CA THR A 107 -3.37 -20.89 -0.05
C THR A 107 -4.54 -21.86 -0.25
N PRO A 108 -5.69 -21.74 0.43
CA PRO A 108 -6.83 -22.64 0.24
C PRO A 108 -7.42 -22.61 -1.18
N TYR A 109 -7.23 -21.53 -1.92
CA TYR A 109 -7.80 -21.33 -3.26
C TYR A 109 -6.86 -21.81 -4.36
N VAL A 110 -5.55 -21.58 -4.21
CA VAL A 110 -4.59 -21.80 -5.30
C VAL A 110 -3.41 -22.71 -4.93
N GLY A 111 -3.34 -23.18 -3.69
CA GLY A 111 -2.23 -23.96 -3.15
C GLY A 111 -1.04 -23.08 -2.72
N VAL A 112 -0.17 -23.65 -1.88
CA VAL A 112 0.95 -22.92 -1.24
C VAL A 112 1.90 -22.34 -2.28
N SER A 113 2.31 -23.14 -3.27
CA SER A 113 3.31 -22.72 -4.28
C SER A 113 2.81 -21.51 -5.08
N LYS A 114 1.58 -21.56 -5.62
CA LYS A 114 1.02 -20.44 -6.40
C LYS A 114 0.72 -19.22 -5.52
N ALA A 115 0.23 -19.42 -4.30
CA ALA A 115 0.01 -18.33 -3.37
C ALA A 115 1.31 -17.57 -3.08
N THR A 116 2.39 -18.30 -2.71
CA THR A 116 3.70 -17.71 -2.40
C THR A 116 4.30 -17.01 -3.62
N SER A 117 4.36 -17.69 -4.78
CA SER A 117 4.94 -17.10 -5.98
C SER A 117 4.17 -15.87 -6.46
N SER A 118 2.84 -15.85 -6.36
CA SER A 118 2.03 -14.69 -6.76
C SER A 118 2.27 -13.47 -5.87
N VAL A 119 2.41 -13.67 -4.56
CA VAL A 119 2.69 -12.57 -3.62
C VAL A 119 4.11 -12.05 -3.81
N ILE A 120 5.10 -12.94 -3.96
CA ILE A 120 6.50 -12.54 -4.21
C ILE A 120 6.57 -11.74 -5.52
N LEU A 121 5.99 -12.25 -6.60
CA LEU A 121 6.01 -11.56 -7.89
C LEU A 121 5.33 -10.19 -7.80
N TYR A 122 4.18 -10.11 -7.13
CA TYR A 122 3.47 -8.85 -6.90
C TYR A 122 4.35 -7.83 -6.17
N VAL A 123 5.01 -8.24 -5.08
CA VAL A 123 5.90 -7.37 -4.29
C VAL A 123 7.12 -6.93 -5.12
N MET A 124 7.74 -7.84 -5.87
CA MET A 124 8.86 -7.51 -6.75
C MET A 124 8.46 -6.50 -7.82
N MET A 125 7.30 -6.68 -8.47
CA MET A 125 6.79 -5.74 -9.48
C MET A 125 6.47 -4.39 -8.85
N HIS A 126 5.95 -4.36 -7.63
CA HIS A 126 5.68 -3.13 -6.90
C HIS A 126 6.97 -2.35 -6.59
N ILE A 127 8.00 -3.02 -6.08
CA ILE A 127 9.32 -2.43 -5.84
C ILE A 127 9.92 -1.92 -7.15
N PHE A 128 9.88 -2.72 -8.20
CA PHE A 128 10.39 -2.35 -9.53
C PHE A 128 9.69 -1.10 -10.09
N SER A 129 8.37 -0.99 -9.91
CA SER A 129 7.62 0.20 -10.34
C SER A 129 8.05 1.47 -9.61
N HIS A 130 8.41 1.39 -8.32
CA HIS A 130 8.95 2.51 -7.56
C HIS A 130 10.32 2.96 -8.10
N PHE A 131 11.22 2.02 -8.40
CA PHE A 131 12.51 2.36 -9.02
C PHE A 131 12.32 3.09 -10.36
N TRP A 132 11.42 2.60 -11.23
CA TRP A 132 11.10 3.26 -12.49
C TRP A 132 10.50 4.65 -12.29
N PHE A 133 9.61 4.81 -11.33
CA PHE A 133 9.03 6.11 -11.01
C PHE A 133 10.10 7.12 -10.59
N TRP A 134 10.99 6.73 -9.68
CA TRP A 134 12.11 7.60 -9.25
C TRP A 134 13.06 7.91 -10.40
N PHE A 135 13.42 6.91 -11.18
CA PHE A 135 14.31 7.09 -12.33
C PHE A 135 13.71 8.10 -13.33
N LEU A 136 12.47 7.91 -13.74
CA LEU A 136 11.77 8.81 -14.66
C LEU A 136 11.61 10.22 -14.06
N SER A 137 11.31 10.33 -12.77
CA SER A 137 11.16 11.61 -12.08
C SER A 137 12.47 12.41 -12.07
N ILE A 138 13.61 11.75 -11.82
CA ILE A 138 14.93 12.39 -11.87
C ILE A 138 15.23 12.85 -13.28
N PHE A 139 14.98 12.01 -14.28
CA PHE A 139 15.21 12.34 -15.68
C PHE A 139 14.36 13.54 -16.13
N LEU A 140 13.08 13.54 -15.77
CA LEU A 140 12.17 14.63 -16.04
C LEU A 140 12.61 15.94 -15.34
N TYR A 141 13.04 15.85 -14.10
CA TYR A 141 13.53 16.98 -13.34
C TYR A 141 14.76 17.63 -14.00
N ILE A 142 15.76 16.82 -14.39
CA ILE A 142 16.96 17.30 -15.09
C ILE A 142 16.56 17.95 -16.43
N PHE A 143 15.65 17.35 -17.17
CA PHE A 143 15.16 17.88 -18.44
C PHE A 143 14.45 19.23 -18.28
N LEU A 144 13.58 19.34 -17.26
CA LEU A 144 12.88 20.61 -16.97
C LEU A 144 13.85 21.70 -16.53
N LEU A 145 14.84 21.38 -15.68
CA LEU A 145 15.88 22.35 -15.29
C LEU A 145 16.71 22.82 -16.50
N SER A 146 17.05 21.91 -17.39
CA SER A 146 17.76 22.26 -18.63
C SER A 146 16.93 23.23 -19.49
N LEU A 147 15.63 23.00 -19.63
CA LEU A 147 14.73 23.92 -20.35
C LEU A 147 14.62 25.29 -19.69
N ILE A 148 14.56 25.35 -18.36
CA ILE A 148 14.50 26.62 -17.61
C ILE A 148 15.80 27.40 -17.83
N HIS A 149 16.96 26.75 -17.77
CA HIS A 149 18.26 27.40 -18.03
C HIS A 149 18.42 27.92 -19.45
N ILE A 150 17.81 27.26 -20.42
CA ILE A 150 17.81 27.71 -21.83
C ILE A 150 16.85 28.90 -22.04
N SER A 151 15.74 28.93 -21.28
CA SER A 151 14.70 29.96 -21.43
C SER A 151 14.95 31.23 -20.63
N GLU A 152 15.88 31.25 -19.66
CA GLU A 152 16.35 32.47 -18.99
C GLU A 152 17.52 33.08 -19.81
N PRO A 153 17.27 34.08 -20.65
CA PRO A 153 18.38 34.86 -21.21
C PRO A 153 19.08 35.56 -20.04
N THR A 154 20.37 35.32 -19.94
CA THR A 154 21.30 35.96 -18.99
C THR A 154 20.89 37.40 -18.75
N ARG A 155 20.36 37.73 -17.56
CA ARG A 155 20.29 39.12 -17.12
C ARG A 155 21.73 39.59 -16.96
N PRO A 156 22.17 40.62 -17.70
CA PRO A 156 23.46 41.23 -17.43
C PRO A 156 23.42 41.86 -16.03
N TYR A 157 24.42 41.56 -15.23
CA TYR A 157 24.67 42.21 -13.94
C TYR A 157 24.97 43.68 -14.12
#